data_43fe6e2f4997df70aeec4ab31c45d375
#
_entry.id   43fe6e2f4997df70aeec4ab31c45d375
#
_cell.length_a   1.000
_cell.length_b   1.000
_cell.length_c   1.000
_cell.angle_alpha   90.00
_cell.angle_beta   90.00
_cell.angle_gamma   90.00
#
_symmetry.space_group_name_H-M   'P 1'
#
loop_
_entity.id
_entity.type
_entity.pdbx_description
1 polymer ?
#
loop_
_entity_poly.entity_id
_entity_poly.type
_entity_poly.pdbx_seq_one_letter_code
_entity_poly.pdbx_strand_id
1 'polypeptide(L)'
;MTMMMSRKALEEYGLVNLGDINWNLAPAELVEHALARKEGELASNGAFAATTGSHTGRSPKDKFIVANEEHASQIWWGENNHPMSQENFEAVRSSLAAYLQGRDVYVLDAAAGADPEYRIPIQVVTELAWHNLFARQLFLRASESDLTSGRPGFTILCVPNFHTDPRVHGTRSAAAIIIDFEERLILIAGTQYAGEMKKSIFTILNFILPP
;
A
#
# COMPACT_ATOMS: atom_id res chain seq x y z
N MET A 1 10.27 1.74 -21.42
CA MET A 1 9.66 0.94 -20.34
C MET A 1 8.27 1.53 -20.12
N THR A 2 7.21 0.80 -20.43
CA THR A 2 5.83 1.24 -20.23
C THR A 2 5.53 1.17 -18.74
N MET A 3 5.06 2.24 -18.14
CA MET A 3 4.65 2.31 -16.73
C MET A 3 3.14 2.39 -16.66
N MET A 4 2.52 1.73 -15.68
CA MET A 4 1.06 1.78 -15.46
C MET A 4 0.60 3.21 -15.16
N MET A 5 1.42 3.96 -14.44
CA MET A 5 1.15 5.36 -14.08
C MET A 5 2.41 6.21 -14.28
N SER A 6 2.19 7.46 -14.62
CA SER A 6 3.21 8.49 -14.66
C SER A 6 3.26 9.24 -13.31
N ARG A 7 4.26 10.10 -13.11
CA ARG A 7 4.32 11.03 -11.97
C ARG A 7 3.00 11.78 -11.77
N LYS A 8 2.37 12.19 -12.88
CA LYS A 8 1.08 12.89 -12.87
C LYS A 8 -0.04 12.09 -12.20
N ALA A 9 -0.02 10.79 -12.32
CA ALA A 9 -1.04 9.95 -11.71
C ALA A 9 -0.85 9.77 -10.19
N LEU A 10 0.37 9.89 -9.68
CA LEU A 10 0.60 9.99 -8.24
C LEU A 10 0.04 11.31 -7.67
N GLU A 11 0.06 12.37 -8.47
CA GLU A 11 -0.54 13.65 -8.10
C GLU A 11 -2.07 13.58 -7.90
N GLU A 12 -2.77 12.65 -8.60
CA GLU A 12 -4.20 12.41 -8.39
C GLU A 12 -4.51 11.90 -6.98
N TYR A 13 -3.54 11.24 -6.32
CA TYR A 13 -3.64 10.85 -4.90
C TYR A 13 -3.14 11.93 -3.94
N GLY A 14 -2.84 13.13 -4.43
CA GLY A 14 -2.29 14.24 -3.65
C GLY A 14 -0.78 14.13 -3.38
N LEU A 15 -0.09 13.16 -4.01
CA LEU A 15 1.35 12.97 -3.84
C LEU A 15 2.13 13.96 -4.71
N VAL A 16 2.20 15.18 -4.25
CA VAL A 16 2.92 16.29 -4.90
C VAL A 16 4.25 16.55 -4.19
N ASN A 17 5.19 17.15 -4.90
CA ASN A 17 6.51 17.54 -4.35
C ASN A 17 7.26 16.38 -3.67
N LEU A 18 7.13 15.16 -4.19
CA LEU A 18 7.94 14.03 -3.75
C LEU A 18 9.42 14.27 -4.04
N GLY A 19 10.29 13.65 -3.26
CA GLY A 19 11.71 13.50 -3.56
C GLY A 19 11.94 12.61 -4.80
N ASP A 20 12.89 11.72 -4.74
CA ASP A 20 13.12 10.76 -5.82
C ASP A 20 12.01 9.72 -5.87
N ILE A 21 11.51 9.45 -7.09
CA ILE A 21 10.54 8.40 -7.34
C ILE A 21 11.25 7.23 -8.02
N ASN A 22 11.46 6.17 -7.26
CA ASN A 22 12.19 4.99 -7.68
C ASN A 22 11.22 3.95 -8.27
N TRP A 23 11.15 3.85 -9.61
CA TRP A 23 10.20 3.01 -10.31
C TRP A 23 10.76 1.63 -10.62
N ASN A 24 10.04 0.57 -10.21
CA ASN A 24 10.27 -0.81 -10.61
C ASN A 24 11.73 -1.28 -10.46
N LEU A 25 12.44 -0.80 -9.43
CA LEU A 25 13.83 -1.15 -9.18
C LEU A 25 14.00 -2.67 -9.09
N ALA A 26 15.13 -3.17 -9.55
CA ALA A 26 15.48 -4.57 -9.40
C ALA A 26 15.70 -4.94 -7.90
N PRO A 27 15.56 -6.22 -7.52
CA PRO A 27 15.75 -6.63 -6.12
C PRO A 27 17.10 -6.24 -5.53
N ALA A 28 18.18 -6.29 -6.32
CA ALA A 28 19.52 -5.90 -5.88
C ALA A 28 19.58 -4.40 -5.54
N GLU A 29 19.02 -3.55 -6.40
CA GLU A 29 18.95 -2.10 -6.19
C GLU A 29 18.12 -1.77 -4.94
N LEU A 30 16.99 -2.46 -4.74
CA LEU A 30 16.16 -2.28 -3.54
C LEU A 30 16.90 -2.68 -2.26
N VAL A 31 17.72 -3.74 -2.30
CA VAL A 31 18.58 -4.13 -1.16
C VAL A 31 19.65 -3.07 -0.90
N GLU A 32 20.30 -2.56 -1.94
CA GLU A 32 21.31 -1.48 -1.80
C GLU A 32 20.70 -0.22 -1.19
N HIS A 33 19.53 0.21 -1.68
CA HIS A 33 18.81 1.36 -1.12
C HIS A 33 18.40 1.12 0.33
N ALA A 34 17.87 -0.07 0.65
CA ALA A 34 17.46 -0.40 2.01
C ALA A 34 18.65 -0.41 3.00
N LEU A 35 19.81 -0.93 2.57
CA LEU A 35 21.04 -0.92 3.37
C LEU A 35 21.57 0.52 3.58
N ALA A 36 21.63 1.32 2.51
CA ALA A 36 22.08 2.72 2.56
C ALA A 36 21.18 3.56 3.49
N ARG A 37 19.90 3.27 3.53
CA ARG A 37 18.88 3.93 4.38
C ARG A 37 18.77 3.33 5.78
N LYS A 38 19.56 2.31 6.09
CA LYS A 38 19.56 1.60 7.39
C LYS A 38 18.19 0.98 7.74
N GLU A 39 17.51 0.49 6.74
CA GLU A 39 16.20 -0.17 6.89
C GLU A 39 16.32 -1.63 7.33
N GLY A 40 17.51 -2.20 7.30
CA GLY A 40 17.82 -3.57 7.68
C GLY A 40 19.29 -3.91 7.44
N GLU A 41 19.62 -5.18 7.51
CA GLU A 41 20.97 -5.70 7.34
C GLU A 41 20.98 -7.01 6.54
N LEU A 42 22.14 -7.42 6.03
CA LEU A 42 22.32 -8.72 5.41
C LEU A 42 22.74 -9.75 6.47
N ALA A 43 21.99 -10.83 6.54
CA ALA A 43 22.38 -12.00 7.31
C ALA A 43 23.56 -12.73 6.64
N SER A 44 24.25 -13.59 7.37
CA SER A 44 25.43 -14.34 6.88
C SER A 44 25.16 -15.21 5.65
N ASN A 45 23.91 -15.59 5.43
CA ASN A 45 23.47 -16.34 4.25
C ASN A 45 23.01 -15.44 3.06
N GLY A 46 23.18 -14.12 3.19
CA GLY A 46 22.78 -13.14 2.17
C GLY A 46 21.29 -12.74 2.19
N ALA A 47 20.50 -13.26 3.11
CA ALA A 47 19.11 -12.83 3.26
C ALA A 47 19.06 -11.41 3.86
N PHE A 48 18.15 -10.57 3.33
CA PHE A 48 17.88 -9.27 3.92
C PHE A 48 17.00 -9.43 5.17
N ALA A 49 17.50 -8.94 6.30
CA ALA A 49 16.80 -8.95 7.59
C ALA A 49 16.35 -7.54 7.95
N ALA A 50 15.05 -7.36 8.15
CA ALA A 50 14.45 -6.10 8.58
C ALA A 50 13.63 -6.31 9.85
N THR A 51 13.52 -5.25 10.65
CA THR A 51 12.62 -5.25 11.81
C THR A 51 11.25 -4.70 11.40
N THR A 52 10.20 -5.15 12.08
CA THR A 52 8.83 -4.66 11.87
C THR A 52 8.40 -3.67 12.95
N GLY A 53 9.35 -3.18 13.75
CA GLY A 53 9.09 -2.25 14.84
C GLY A 53 8.22 -2.86 15.94
N SER A 54 7.29 -2.07 16.46
CA SER A 54 6.35 -2.51 17.51
C SER A 54 5.28 -3.50 17.02
N HIS A 55 5.05 -3.58 15.71
CA HIS A 55 4.06 -4.45 15.10
C HIS A 55 4.72 -5.72 14.55
N THR A 56 4.76 -6.78 15.33
CA THR A 56 5.34 -8.07 14.92
C THR A 56 4.39 -8.95 14.11
N GLY A 57 3.18 -8.45 13.86
CA GLY A 57 2.12 -9.11 13.12
C GLY A 57 1.09 -8.10 12.63
N ARG A 58 0.00 -8.61 12.03
CA ARG A 58 -1.10 -7.79 11.56
C ARG A 58 -1.81 -7.06 12.69
N SER A 59 -2.37 -5.90 12.36
CA SER A 59 -3.20 -5.09 13.25
C SER A 59 -4.68 -5.13 12.81
N PRO A 60 -5.39 -6.27 12.99
CA PRO A 60 -6.75 -6.44 12.48
C PRO A 60 -7.75 -5.44 13.06
N LYS A 61 -7.50 -4.97 14.28
CA LYS A 61 -8.34 -3.96 14.96
C LYS A 61 -8.14 -2.54 14.43
N ASP A 62 -7.08 -2.30 13.66
CA ASP A 62 -6.75 -1.01 13.03
C ASP A 62 -7.09 -1.03 11.54
N LYS A 63 -7.89 -2.03 11.09
CA LYS A 63 -8.36 -2.13 9.73
C LYS A 63 -9.71 -1.44 9.58
N PHE A 64 -9.77 -0.53 8.62
CA PHE A 64 -10.95 0.25 8.28
C PHE A 64 -11.32 0.04 6.82
N ILE A 65 -12.62 0.13 6.53
CA ILE A 65 -13.15 0.22 5.18
C ILE A 65 -13.98 1.50 5.10
N VAL A 66 -13.75 2.29 4.07
CA VAL A 66 -14.53 3.50 3.84
C VAL A 66 -15.96 3.11 3.55
N ALA A 67 -16.88 3.59 4.39
CA ALA A 67 -18.29 3.27 4.29
C ALA A 67 -18.96 4.18 3.25
N ASN A 68 -19.36 3.60 2.13
CA ASN A 68 -20.24 4.24 1.14
C ASN A 68 -21.52 3.43 0.98
N GLU A 69 -22.58 4.06 0.46
CA GLU A 69 -23.89 3.42 0.32
C GLU A 69 -23.88 2.23 -0.65
N GLU A 70 -23.04 2.30 -1.70
CA GLU A 70 -22.97 1.28 -2.75
C GLU A 70 -22.42 -0.05 -2.23
N HIS A 71 -21.40 -0.02 -1.37
CA HIS A 71 -20.67 -1.20 -0.94
C HIS A 71 -21.00 -1.65 0.48
N ALA A 72 -21.61 -0.79 1.30
CA ALA A 72 -21.84 -1.05 2.72
C ALA A 72 -22.64 -2.35 2.99
N SER A 73 -23.61 -2.69 2.13
CA SER A 73 -24.42 -3.89 2.26
C SER A 73 -23.68 -5.18 1.92
N GLN A 74 -22.56 -5.10 1.19
CA GLN A 74 -21.75 -6.23 0.74
C GLN A 74 -20.58 -6.52 1.70
N ILE A 75 -20.32 -5.61 2.62
CA ILE A 75 -19.20 -5.72 3.57
C ILE A 75 -19.72 -6.37 4.86
N TRP A 76 -19.01 -7.43 5.26
CA TRP A 76 -19.22 -7.96 6.60
C TRP A 76 -18.57 -7.06 7.64
N TRP A 77 -19.38 -6.26 8.30
CA TRP A 77 -18.98 -5.39 9.41
C TRP A 77 -18.83 -6.19 10.69
N GLY A 78 -17.69 -6.07 11.39
CA GLY A 78 -17.42 -6.82 12.61
C GLY A 78 -16.05 -6.48 13.21
N GLU A 79 -15.47 -7.42 13.93
CA GLU A 79 -14.23 -7.19 14.68
C GLU A 79 -13.01 -6.81 13.81
N ASN A 80 -13.03 -7.15 12.52
CA ASN A 80 -11.90 -6.96 11.60
C ASN A 80 -12.17 -5.97 10.46
N ASN A 81 -13.38 -5.44 10.36
CA ASN A 81 -13.75 -4.44 9.35
C ASN A 81 -14.50 -3.32 10.06
N HIS A 82 -13.80 -2.24 10.38
CA HIS A 82 -14.39 -1.08 11.02
C HIS A 82 -14.80 -0.06 9.96
N PRO A 83 -16.01 0.54 10.06
CA PRO A 83 -16.40 1.58 9.14
C PRO A 83 -15.57 2.85 9.39
N MET A 84 -15.20 3.53 8.31
CA MET A 84 -14.57 4.85 8.32
C MET A 84 -15.41 5.81 7.47
N SER A 85 -15.62 7.02 7.94
CA SER A 85 -16.27 8.04 7.14
C SER A 85 -15.35 8.55 6.04
N GLN A 86 -15.92 9.05 4.94
CA GLN A 86 -15.16 9.69 3.86
C GLN A 86 -14.34 10.87 4.37
N GLU A 87 -14.89 11.67 5.29
CA GLU A 87 -14.19 12.81 5.90
C GLU A 87 -12.90 12.37 6.63
N ASN A 88 -12.98 11.31 7.44
CA ASN A 88 -11.81 10.76 8.13
C ASN A 88 -10.78 10.17 7.17
N PHE A 89 -11.24 9.48 6.13
CA PHE A 89 -10.37 8.97 5.08
C PHE A 89 -9.60 10.11 4.39
N GLU A 90 -10.30 11.17 3.99
CA GLU A 90 -9.67 12.34 3.38
C GLU A 90 -8.68 13.05 4.32
N ALA A 91 -8.98 13.11 5.61
CA ALA A 91 -8.08 13.65 6.62
C ALA A 91 -6.77 12.83 6.69
N VAL A 92 -6.87 11.49 6.70
CA VAL A 92 -5.70 10.60 6.65
C VAL A 92 -4.93 10.79 5.36
N ARG A 93 -5.62 10.74 4.20
CA ARG A 93 -5.01 10.88 2.87
C ARG A 93 -4.22 12.17 2.73
N SER A 94 -4.85 13.29 3.11
CA SER A 94 -4.22 14.62 3.03
C SER A 94 -3.02 14.74 3.95
N SER A 95 -3.12 14.23 5.19
CA SER A 95 -2.01 14.24 6.15
C SER A 95 -0.85 13.36 5.70
N LEU A 96 -1.13 12.18 5.13
CA LEU A 96 -0.14 11.27 4.58
C LEU A 96 0.56 11.89 3.36
N ALA A 97 -0.21 12.51 2.46
CA ALA A 97 0.35 13.21 1.30
C ALA A 97 1.25 14.38 1.71
N ALA A 98 0.85 15.16 2.71
CA ALA A 98 1.66 16.22 3.28
C ALA A 98 2.97 15.69 3.92
N TYR A 99 2.88 14.56 4.62
CA TYR A 99 4.04 13.89 5.20
C TYR A 99 5.06 13.45 4.14
N LEU A 100 4.61 12.99 2.98
CA LEU A 100 5.48 12.49 1.91
C LEU A 100 6.16 13.60 1.10
N GLN A 101 5.81 14.88 1.27
CA GLN A 101 6.48 15.95 0.55
C GLN A 101 8.00 15.99 0.87
N GLY A 102 8.81 16.06 -0.18
CA GLY A 102 10.27 16.03 -0.10
C GLY A 102 10.86 14.66 0.25
N ARG A 103 10.06 13.62 0.39
CA ARG A 103 10.51 12.25 0.68
C ARG A 103 10.58 11.41 -0.58
N ASP A 104 11.57 10.52 -0.61
CA ASP A 104 11.69 9.52 -1.66
C ASP A 104 10.63 8.44 -1.48
N VAL A 105 10.16 7.93 -2.60
CA VAL A 105 9.22 6.80 -2.64
C VAL A 105 9.68 5.74 -3.64
N TYR A 106 9.21 4.51 -3.41
CA TYR A 106 9.46 3.38 -4.28
C TYR A 106 8.14 2.92 -4.86
N VAL A 107 8.07 2.82 -6.18
CA VAL A 107 6.85 2.46 -6.91
C VAL A 107 7.07 1.13 -7.63
N LEU A 108 6.15 0.20 -7.43
CA LEU A 108 6.12 -1.09 -8.09
C LEU A 108 4.81 -1.25 -8.86
N ASP A 109 4.92 -1.51 -10.15
CA ASP A 109 3.82 -2.01 -10.97
C ASP A 109 3.80 -3.54 -10.89
N ALA A 110 2.68 -4.10 -10.47
CA ALA A 110 2.51 -5.51 -10.19
C ALA A 110 1.10 -5.98 -10.56
N ALA A 111 0.84 -7.27 -10.35
CA ALA A 111 -0.48 -7.84 -10.49
C ALA A 111 -0.79 -8.82 -9.34
N ALA A 112 -2.05 -8.92 -8.97
CA ALA A 112 -2.57 -9.86 -7.99
C ALA A 112 -3.56 -10.82 -8.65
N GLY A 113 -3.51 -12.10 -8.28
CA GLY A 113 -4.30 -13.17 -8.89
C GLY A 113 -3.52 -13.91 -9.99
N ALA A 114 -3.43 -15.23 -9.85
CA ALA A 114 -2.71 -16.08 -10.82
C ALA A 114 -3.53 -16.32 -12.09
N ASP A 115 -4.85 -16.44 -11.94
CA ASP A 115 -5.76 -16.62 -13.07
C ASP A 115 -5.88 -15.32 -13.86
N PRO A 116 -5.60 -15.32 -15.18
CA PRO A 116 -5.69 -14.13 -16.01
C PRO A 116 -7.09 -13.47 -16.03
N GLU A 117 -8.16 -14.26 -15.89
CA GLU A 117 -9.54 -13.76 -15.89
C GLU A 117 -9.83 -12.89 -14.66
N TYR A 118 -9.21 -13.23 -13.53
CA TYR A 118 -9.44 -12.57 -12.23
C TYR A 118 -8.25 -11.75 -11.77
N ARG A 119 -7.23 -11.61 -12.62
CA ARG A 119 -6.02 -10.83 -12.30
C ARG A 119 -6.32 -9.34 -12.24
N ILE A 120 -5.83 -8.72 -11.17
CA ILE A 120 -5.96 -7.28 -10.96
C ILE A 120 -4.60 -6.64 -11.09
N PRO A 121 -4.43 -5.64 -11.99
CA PRO A 121 -3.27 -4.77 -11.98
C PRO A 121 -3.24 -3.96 -10.68
N ILE A 122 -2.11 -3.95 -10.00
CA ILE A 122 -1.92 -3.17 -8.77
C ILE A 122 -0.67 -2.31 -8.86
N GLN A 123 -0.72 -1.18 -8.18
CA GLN A 123 0.45 -0.35 -7.96
C GLN A 123 0.76 -0.27 -6.48
N VAL A 124 2.02 -0.41 -6.11
CA VAL A 124 2.46 -0.34 -4.72
C VAL A 124 3.44 0.81 -4.58
N VAL A 125 3.08 1.81 -3.81
CA VAL A 125 3.92 2.96 -3.45
C VAL A 125 4.33 2.79 -2.01
N THR A 126 5.63 2.73 -1.74
CA THR A 126 6.17 2.52 -0.39
C THR A 126 7.16 3.60 -0.02
N GLU A 127 7.18 4.00 1.25
CA GLU A 127 8.19 4.88 1.83
C GLU A 127 9.53 4.17 1.97
N LEU A 128 9.51 2.86 2.29
CA LEU A 128 10.71 2.06 2.54
C LEU A 128 11.04 1.19 1.33
N ALA A 129 12.33 1.12 0.99
CA ALA A 129 12.84 0.27 -0.08
C ALA A 129 12.58 -1.22 0.20
N TRP A 130 12.76 -1.68 1.47
CA TRP A 130 12.53 -3.07 1.83
C TRP A 130 11.06 -3.48 1.75
N HIS A 131 10.12 -2.56 1.98
CA HIS A 131 8.70 -2.83 1.75
C HIS A 131 8.40 -3.06 0.26
N ASN A 132 9.04 -2.28 -0.61
CA ASN A 132 8.93 -2.48 -2.05
C ASN A 132 9.56 -3.82 -2.49
N LEU A 133 10.71 -4.18 -1.91
CA LEU A 133 11.33 -5.49 -2.11
C LEU A 133 10.40 -6.63 -1.70
N PHE A 134 9.75 -6.51 -0.54
CA PHE A 134 8.75 -7.48 -0.08
C PHE A 134 7.58 -7.60 -1.06
N ALA A 135 7.00 -6.47 -1.48
CA ALA A 135 5.91 -6.44 -2.44
C ALA A 135 6.30 -7.08 -3.77
N ARG A 136 7.52 -6.79 -4.26
CA ARG A 136 8.06 -7.34 -5.50
C ARG A 136 8.25 -8.87 -5.48
N GLN A 137 8.55 -9.43 -4.32
CA GLN A 137 8.66 -10.89 -4.14
C GLN A 137 7.30 -11.56 -3.93
N LEU A 138 6.32 -10.80 -3.47
CA LEU A 138 5.00 -11.31 -3.12
C LEU A 138 4.04 -11.31 -4.30
N PHE A 139 3.99 -10.22 -5.06
CA PHE A 139 3.06 -10.01 -6.16
C PHE A 139 3.64 -10.49 -7.49
N LEU A 140 2.77 -10.77 -8.44
CA LEU A 140 3.18 -11.14 -9.80
C LEU A 140 3.74 -9.92 -10.53
N ARG A 141 4.66 -10.16 -11.46
CA ARG A 141 5.11 -9.10 -12.36
C ARG A 141 3.95 -8.67 -13.25
N ALA A 142 3.79 -7.36 -13.39
CA ALA A 142 2.84 -6.82 -14.35
C ALA A 142 3.23 -7.24 -15.78
N SER A 143 2.27 -7.70 -16.55
CA SER A 143 2.41 -7.98 -17.97
C SER A 143 2.28 -6.68 -18.79
N GLU A 144 2.60 -6.73 -20.07
CA GLU A 144 2.37 -5.57 -20.97
C GLU A 144 0.89 -5.17 -21.00
N SER A 145 -0.03 -6.13 -20.95
CA SER A 145 -1.47 -5.86 -20.93
C SER A 145 -1.89 -5.17 -19.61
N ASP A 146 -1.31 -5.57 -18.47
CA ASP A 146 -1.54 -4.91 -17.19
C ASP A 146 -1.09 -3.44 -17.23
N LEU A 147 0.07 -3.18 -17.87
CA LEU A 147 0.64 -1.83 -18.00
C LEU A 147 -0.11 -0.94 -18.99
N THR A 148 -0.77 -1.50 -19.98
CA THR A 148 -1.50 -0.75 -21.01
C THR A 148 -2.93 -0.38 -20.61
N SER A 149 -3.44 -0.91 -19.51
CA SER A 149 -4.77 -0.57 -18.98
C SER A 149 -4.90 0.91 -18.55
N GLY A 150 -3.80 1.61 -18.40
CA GLY A 150 -3.73 3.05 -18.13
C GLY A 150 -4.03 3.45 -16.67
N ARG A 151 -4.66 2.58 -15.89
CA ARG A 151 -4.87 2.75 -14.45
C ARG A 151 -4.73 1.41 -13.73
N PRO A 152 -4.12 1.37 -12.53
CA PRO A 152 -4.15 0.18 -11.70
C PRO A 152 -5.58 -0.13 -11.27
N GLY A 153 -5.87 -1.41 -11.08
CA GLY A 153 -7.12 -1.85 -10.45
C GLY A 153 -7.19 -1.38 -9.00
N PHE A 154 -6.04 -1.38 -8.30
CA PHE A 154 -5.89 -0.80 -6.96
C PHE A 154 -4.48 -0.23 -6.76
N THR A 155 -4.40 0.83 -5.94
CA THR A 155 -3.13 1.41 -5.49
C THR A 155 -2.96 1.22 -3.99
N ILE A 156 -1.77 0.82 -3.56
CA ILE A 156 -1.38 0.72 -2.15
C ILE A 156 -0.40 1.84 -1.84
N LEU A 157 -0.71 2.70 -0.87
CA LEU A 157 0.23 3.65 -0.26
C LEU A 157 0.64 3.10 1.10
N CYS A 158 1.88 2.61 1.23
CA CYS A 158 2.42 2.05 2.46
C CYS A 158 3.47 2.99 3.05
N VAL A 159 3.09 3.72 4.09
CA VAL A 159 3.86 4.79 4.72
C VAL A 159 4.00 4.51 6.22
N PRO A 160 4.87 3.58 6.60
CA PRO A 160 4.96 3.06 7.97
C PRO A 160 5.39 4.07 9.02
N ASN A 161 6.13 5.11 8.64
CA ASN A 161 6.60 6.13 9.58
C ASN A 161 5.63 7.32 9.72
N PHE A 162 4.56 7.35 8.93
CA PHE A 162 3.43 8.24 9.16
C PHE A 162 2.49 7.61 10.18
N HIS A 163 2.30 8.29 11.31
CA HIS A 163 1.42 7.83 12.39
C HIS A 163 0.12 8.62 12.38
N THR A 164 -1.01 7.91 12.44
CA THR A 164 -2.32 8.57 12.57
C THR A 164 -2.55 9.06 14.01
N ASP A 165 -3.29 10.18 14.15
CA ASP A 165 -3.82 10.63 15.45
C ASP A 165 -5.32 10.28 15.52
N PRO A 166 -5.75 9.43 16.47
CA PRO A 166 -7.15 9.06 16.61
C PRO A 166 -8.13 10.23 16.72
N ARG A 167 -7.69 11.34 17.29
CA ARG A 167 -8.55 12.53 17.48
C ARG A 167 -8.77 13.33 16.21
N VAL A 168 -7.84 13.20 15.24
CA VAL A 168 -7.86 13.94 13.96
C VAL A 168 -8.39 13.07 12.83
N HIS A 169 -8.01 11.78 12.85
CA HIS A 169 -8.20 10.86 11.75
C HIS A 169 -9.32 9.84 11.99
N GLY A 170 -9.94 9.85 13.17
CA GLY A 170 -10.98 8.87 13.52
C GLY A 170 -10.47 7.43 13.59
N THR A 171 -9.15 7.23 13.68
CA THR A 171 -8.52 5.92 13.80
C THR A 171 -8.55 5.43 15.24
N ARG A 172 -8.21 4.16 15.47
CA ARG A 172 -8.17 3.56 16.79
C ARG A 172 -6.84 3.79 17.50
N SER A 173 -5.76 3.76 16.74
CA SER A 173 -4.38 3.90 17.23
C SER A 173 -3.54 4.74 16.27
N ALA A 174 -2.24 4.77 16.48
CA ALA A 174 -1.29 5.40 15.57
C ALA A 174 -1.08 4.62 14.25
N ALA A 175 -1.59 3.37 14.18
CA ALA A 175 -1.59 2.56 12.97
C ALA A 175 -2.98 2.53 12.34
N ALA A 176 -3.04 2.48 11.01
CA ALA A 176 -4.28 2.32 10.27
C ALA A 176 -4.04 1.59 8.95
N ILE A 177 -4.93 0.65 8.63
CA ILE A 177 -5.03 0.00 7.32
C ILE A 177 -6.42 0.35 6.78
N ILE A 178 -6.49 1.23 5.79
CA ILE A 178 -7.74 1.78 5.29
C ILE A 178 -7.92 1.36 3.84
N ILE A 179 -9.09 0.83 3.51
CA ILE A 179 -9.44 0.39 2.16
C ILE A 179 -10.62 1.23 1.69
N ASP A 180 -10.43 1.91 0.56
CA ASP A 180 -11.50 2.57 -0.18
C ASP A 180 -11.71 1.84 -1.50
N PHE A 181 -12.89 1.25 -1.67
CA PHE A 181 -13.25 0.50 -2.88
C PHE A 181 -13.62 1.42 -4.05
N GLU A 182 -14.16 2.60 -3.77
CA GLU A 182 -14.56 3.59 -4.78
C GLU A 182 -13.31 4.26 -5.38
N GLU A 183 -12.44 4.78 -4.53
CA GLU A 183 -11.16 5.37 -4.94
C GLU A 183 -10.12 4.31 -5.38
N ARG A 184 -10.39 3.03 -5.12
CA ARG A 184 -9.47 1.91 -5.37
C ARG A 184 -8.12 2.14 -4.72
N LEU A 185 -8.15 2.64 -3.49
CA LEU A 185 -6.99 3.07 -2.74
C LEU A 185 -6.89 2.34 -1.41
N ILE A 186 -5.68 1.91 -1.08
CA ILE A 186 -5.33 1.32 0.21
C ILE A 186 -4.29 2.21 0.87
N LEU A 187 -4.57 2.69 2.08
CA LEU A 187 -3.61 3.42 2.90
C LEU A 187 -3.14 2.52 4.04
N ILE A 188 -1.83 2.36 4.19
CA ILE A 188 -1.21 1.61 5.30
C ILE A 188 -0.25 2.57 6.00
N ALA A 189 -0.56 2.90 7.25
CA ALA A 189 0.15 3.88 8.06
C ALA A 189 0.54 3.30 9.42
N GLY A 190 1.62 3.79 10.02
CA GLY A 190 2.01 3.53 11.41
C GLY A 190 2.41 2.09 11.74
N THR A 191 2.58 1.23 10.73
CA THR A 191 3.04 -0.15 10.91
C THR A 191 4.08 -0.52 9.88
N GLN A 192 5.17 -1.13 10.33
CA GLN A 192 6.22 -1.67 9.46
C GLN A 192 5.97 -3.15 9.09
N TYR A 193 4.85 -3.74 9.51
CA TYR A 193 4.52 -5.12 9.14
C TYR A 193 4.07 -5.20 7.68
N ALA A 194 4.98 -5.52 6.77
CA ALA A 194 4.76 -5.55 5.32
C ALA A 194 3.61 -6.49 4.89
N GLY A 195 3.28 -7.49 5.69
CA GLY A 195 2.17 -8.42 5.45
C GLY A 195 0.78 -7.77 5.38
N GLU A 196 0.63 -6.50 5.82
CA GLU A 196 -0.63 -5.76 5.66
C GLU A 196 -0.94 -5.50 4.17
N MET A 197 0.05 -5.26 3.32
CA MET A 197 -0.13 -5.13 1.86
C MET A 197 -0.79 -6.38 1.27
N LYS A 198 -0.28 -7.57 1.65
CA LYS A 198 -0.86 -8.86 1.23
C LYS A 198 -2.30 -8.99 1.65
N LYS A 199 -2.58 -8.70 2.93
CA LYS A 199 -3.93 -8.91 3.49
C LYS A 199 -4.95 -7.91 2.98
N SER A 200 -4.52 -6.71 2.63
CA SER A 200 -5.39 -5.73 2.00
C SER A 200 -5.82 -6.19 0.61
N ILE A 201 -4.88 -6.65 -0.22
CA ILE A 201 -5.22 -7.22 -1.54
C ILE A 201 -6.07 -8.48 -1.40
N PHE A 202 -5.81 -9.34 -0.40
CA PHE A 202 -6.68 -10.50 -0.14
C PHE A 202 -8.11 -10.08 0.21
N THR A 203 -8.30 -9.00 0.96
CA THR A 203 -9.63 -8.44 1.24
C THR A 203 -10.31 -7.96 -0.05
N ILE A 204 -9.56 -7.28 -0.94
CA ILE A 204 -10.08 -6.82 -2.22
C ILE A 204 -10.50 -8.00 -3.11
N LEU A 205 -9.64 -9.01 -3.24
CA LEU A 205 -9.96 -10.20 -4.03
C LEU A 205 -11.22 -10.90 -3.52
N ASN A 206 -11.38 -11.04 -2.19
CA ASN A 206 -12.60 -11.63 -1.62
C ASN A 206 -13.87 -10.79 -1.88
N PHE A 207 -13.72 -9.49 -2.08
CA PHE A 207 -14.85 -8.60 -2.36
C PHE A 207 -15.27 -8.64 -3.83
N ILE A 208 -14.30 -8.69 -4.75
CA ILE A 208 -14.57 -8.57 -6.19
C ILE A 208 -14.73 -9.91 -6.91
N LEU A 209 -14.17 -11.00 -6.35
CA LEU A 209 -14.32 -12.33 -6.96
C LEU A 209 -15.72 -12.88 -6.70
N PRO A 210 -16.31 -13.57 -7.69
CA PRO A 210 -17.58 -14.25 -7.49
C PRO A 210 -17.45 -15.33 -6.40
N PRO A 211 -18.52 -15.61 -5.66
CA PRO A 211 -18.55 -16.64 -4.62
C PRO A 211 -18.39 -18.05 -5.21
#